data_84d3fbafc3560737d0a8df029ce7a703
#
_entry.id   84d3fbafc3560737d0a8df029ce7a703
#
_cell.length_a   1.000
_cell.length_b   1.000
_cell.length_c   1.000
_cell.angle_alpha   90.00
_cell.angle_beta   90.00
_cell.angle_gamma   90.00
#
_symmetry.space_group_name_H-M   'P 1'
#
loop_
_entity.id
_entity.type
_entity.pdbx_description
1 polymer ?
#
loop_
_entity_poly.entity_id
_entity_poly.type
_entity_poly.pdbx_seq_one_letter_code
_entity_poly.pdbx_strand_id
1 'polypeptide(L)'
;DRSLQPEEPHGIVLMLPANTSKSRTYAHLRDNGQLGAIINASEINTMVSALSQDYGRQDDVYCAAAHHEDISSSFKVDGLPIFVREPRLGMCLTGTPDQFVALVRTLENGLYSRLGILTAPAKWVWHSAAPKEGQIENRAYFRELGGEVLGMHEMLLESPTEVVFTAAQWEEHSRRFESCLDGVVIEGCDSPGAIVVRHGLYAMRLAAVLT
;
A
#
# COMPACT_ATOMS: atom_id res chain seq x y z
N ASP A 1 21.21 -30.81 0.08
CA ASP A 1 20.63 -31.38 1.30
C ASP A 1 19.26 -30.73 1.55
N ARG A 2 18.17 -31.42 1.16
CA ARG A 2 16.78 -30.92 1.29
C ARG A 2 16.33 -30.76 2.76
N SER A 3 17.08 -31.30 3.71
CA SER A 3 16.76 -31.25 5.13
C SER A 3 17.04 -29.89 5.81
N LEU A 4 17.67 -28.95 5.09
CA LEU A 4 18.00 -27.60 5.60
C LEU A 4 17.16 -26.48 4.99
N GLN A 5 16.21 -26.80 4.11
CA GLN A 5 15.22 -25.80 3.70
C GLN A 5 14.23 -25.64 4.86
N PRO A 6 14.01 -24.41 5.35
CA PRO A 6 12.94 -24.19 6.29
C PRO A 6 11.64 -24.69 5.66
N GLU A 7 10.84 -25.45 6.42
CA GLU A 7 9.50 -25.81 6.01
C GLU A 7 8.78 -24.54 5.54
N GLU A 8 8.19 -24.59 4.35
CA GLU A 8 7.34 -23.48 3.90
C GLU A 8 6.30 -23.25 5.00
N PRO A 9 6.16 -22.03 5.51
CA PRO A 9 5.16 -21.78 6.52
C PRO A 9 3.79 -22.08 5.93
N HIS A 10 3.19 -23.20 6.34
CA HIS A 10 1.79 -23.48 6.10
C HIS A 10 1.00 -22.47 6.92
N GLY A 11 0.72 -21.29 6.37
CA GLY A 11 0.06 -20.26 7.12
C GLY A 11 -0.13 -18.94 6.39
N ILE A 12 -0.51 -17.98 7.16
CA ILE A 12 -0.77 -16.59 6.77
C ILE A 12 0.48 -15.98 6.16
N VAL A 13 0.37 -15.50 4.93
CA VAL A 13 1.44 -14.77 4.23
C VAL A 13 1.08 -13.29 4.21
N LEU A 14 1.65 -12.52 5.13
CA LEU A 14 1.36 -11.09 5.23
C LEU A 14 2.12 -10.25 4.20
N MET A 15 3.36 -10.62 3.88
CA MET A 15 4.21 -9.88 2.94
C MET A 15 4.14 -10.53 1.56
N LEU A 16 3.41 -9.90 0.63
CA LEU A 16 3.28 -10.39 -0.73
C LEU A 16 4.35 -9.80 -1.64
N PRO A 17 5.03 -10.62 -2.46
CA PRO A 17 5.87 -10.13 -3.53
C PRO A 17 5.08 -9.26 -4.53
N ALA A 18 5.71 -8.20 -5.06
CA ALA A 18 5.06 -7.30 -6.00
C ALA A 18 4.66 -7.94 -7.35
N ASN A 19 5.21 -9.11 -7.64
CA ASN A 19 4.87 -9.93 -8.82
C ASN A 19 3.89 -11.08 -8.50
N THR A 20 3.24 -11.05 -7.34
CA THR A 20 2.20 -12.03 -7.01
C THR A 20 1.08 -11.97 -8.05
N SER A 21 0.67 -13.12 -8.56
CA SER A 21 -0.41 -13.20 -9.56
C SER A 21 -1.76 -12.83 -8.94
N LYS A 22 -2.69 -12.37 -9.78
CA LYS A 22 -4.04 -11.97 -9.35
C LYS A 22 -4.73 -13.07 -8.54
N SER A 23 -4.69 -14.32 -9.00
CA SER A 23 -5.31 -15.46 -8.31
C SER A 23 -4.70 -15.71 -6.91
N ARG A 24 -3.38 -15.60 -6.80
CA ARG A 24 -2.69 -15.75 -5.50
C ARG A 24 -2.97 -14.59 -4.57
N THR A 25 -3.10 -13.36 -5.10
CA THR A 25 -3.50 -12.19 -4.30
C THR A 25 -4.88 -12.40 -3.67
N TYR A 26 -5.87 -12.90 -4.45
CA TYR A 26 -7.18 -13.25 -3.91
C TYR A 26 -7.09 -14.34 -2.83
N ALA A 27 -6.32 -15.39 -3.09
CA ALA A 27 -6.17 -16.48 -2.13
C ALA A 27 -5.56 -16.00 -0.81
N HIS A 28 -4.48 -15.22 -0.88
CA HIS A 28 -3.84 -14.68 0.32
C HIS A 28 -4.76 -13.73 1.10
N LEU A 29 -5.47 -12.82 0.41
CA LEU A 29 -6.41 -11.91 1.08
C LEU A 29 -7.57 -12.67 1.75
N ARG A 30 -8.08 -13.75 1.12
CA ARG A 30 -9.08 -14.62 1.72
C ARG A 30 -8.54 -15.33 2.97
N ASP A 31 -7.36 -15.94 2.85
CA ASP A 31 -6.77 -16.79 3.90
C ASP A 31 -6.30 -15.94 5.09
N ASN A 32 -5.82 -14.74 4.83
CA ASN A 32 -5.41 -13.80 5.86
C ASN A 32 -6.60 -13.09 6.56
N GLY A 33 -7.75 -12.99 5.91
CA GLY A 33 -8.95 -12.35 6.46
C GLY A 33 -8.69 -10.93 6.96
N GLN A 34 -9.01 -10.66 8.21
CA GLN A 34 -8.88 -9.33 8.83
C GLN A 34 -7.42 -8.85 8.98
N LEU A 35 -6.44 -9.76 8.95
CA LEU A 35 -5.03 -9.38 8.98
C LEU A 35 -4.57 -8.70 7.67
N GLY A 36 -5.24 -9.01 6.56
CA GLY A 36 -4.92 -8.43 5.26
C GLY A 36 -3.54 -8.86 4.75
N ALA A 37 -2.94 -8.01 3.92
CA ALA A 37 -1.61 -8.24 3.36
C ALA A 37 -0.89 -6.92 3.06
N ILE A 38 0.42 -6.98 2.89
CA ILE A 38 1.25 -5.84 2.50
C ILE A 38 2.10 -6.23 1.30
N ILE A 39 2.07 -5.40 0.27
CA ILE A 39 3.03 -5.48 -0.84
C ILE A 39 4.14 -4.47 -0.54
N ASN A 40 5.35 -4.97 -0.34
CA ASN A 40 6.53 -4.13 -0.15
C ASN A 40 7.53 -4.41 -1.27
N ALA A 41 7.81 -3.39 -2.09
CA ALA A 41 8.75 -3.51 -3.19
C ALA A 41 9.76 -2.36 -3.16
N SER A 42 11.03 -2.71 -3.06
CA SER A 42 12.16 -1.76 -3.17
C SER A 42 12.33 -1.20 -4.59
N GLU A 43 11.73 -1.86 -5.59
CA GLU A 43 11.73 -1.43 -6.99
C GLU A 43 10.35 -1.59 -7.62
N ILE A 44 9.76 -0.48 -8.02
CA ILE A 44 8.45 -0.45 -8.71
C ILE A 44 8.45 -1.29 -9.98
N ASN A 45 9.57 -1.44 -10.66
CA ASN A 45 9.68 -2.20 -11.91
C ASN A 45 9.18 -3.65 -11.78
N THR A 46 9.33 -4.27 -10.64
CA THR A 46 8.79 -5.62 -10.40
C THR A 46 7.27 -5.65 -10.57
N MET A 47 6.59 -4.63 -10.04
CA MET A 47 5.13 -4.48 -10.19
C MET A 47 4.75 -4.08 -11.61
N VAL A 48 5.48 -3.13 -12.22
CA VAL A 48 5.26 -2.69 -13.60
C VAL A 48 5.33 -3.87 -14.56
N SER A 49 6.35 -4.72 -14.40
CA SER A 49 6.52 -5.92 -15.22
C SER A 49 5.37 -6.92 -15.01
N ALA A 50 4.92 -7.13 -13.79
CA ALA A 50 3.79 -7.99 -13.49
C ALA A 50 2.48 -7.47 -14.10
N LEU A 51 2.17 -6.18 -13.93
CA LEU A 51 0.96 -5.54 -14.45
C LEU A 51 0.94 -5.40 -15.98
N SER A 52 2.09 -5.48 -16.64
CA SER A 52 2.18 -5.40 -18.09
C SER A 52 1.83 -6.69 -18.82
N GLN A 53 1.78 -7.82 -18.10
CA GLN A 53 1.38 -9.11 -18.66
C GLN A 53 -0.16 -9.19 -18.75
N ASP A 54 -0.70 -9.79 -19.80
CA ASP A 54 -2.15 -9.90 -20.03
C ASP A 54 -2.89 -10.58 -18.86
N TYR A 55 -2.25 -11.54 -18.20
CA TYR A 55 -2.79 -12.22 -17.02
C TYR A 55 -2.42 -11.55 -15.69
N GLY A 56 -1.60 -10.52 -15.72
CA GLY A 56 -1.08 -9.82 -14.55
C GLY A 56 -1.86 -8.58 -14.14
N ARG A 57 -2.85 -8.16 -14.95
CA ARG A 57 -3.66 -6.98 -14.63
C ARG A 57 -4.51 -7.23 -13.40
N GLN A 58 -4.20 -6.52 -12.33
CA GLN A 58 -4.92 -6.59 -11.06
C GLN A 58 -5.13 -5.21 -10.43
N ASP A 59 -5.09 -4.16 -11.25
CA ASP A 59 -5.35 -2.78 -10.83
C ASP A 59 -6.72 -2.65 -10.16
N ASP A 60 -7.71 -3.40 -10.67
CA ASP A 60 -9.06 -3.51 -10.13
C ASP A 60 -9.05 -4.01 -8.68
N VAL A 61 -8.25 -5.03 -8.37
CA VAL A 61 -8.10 -5.56 -7.01
C VAL A 61 -7.50 -4.50 -6.08
N TYR A 62 -6.45 -3.82 -6.53
CA TYR A 62 -5.81 -2.76 -5.75
C TYR A 62 -6.76 -1.58 -5.51
N CYS A 63 -7.51 -1.21 -6.56
CA CYS A 63 -8.49 -0.15 -6.46
C CYS A 63 -9.64 -0.48 -5.48
N ALA A 64 -10.17 -1.68 -5.53
CA ALA A 64 -11.22 -2.13 -4.62
C ALA A 64 -10.70 -2.25 -3.18
N ALA A 65 -9.53 -2.86 -2.99
CA ALA A 65 -8.93 -3.01 -1.67
C ALA A 65 -8.62 -1.68 -0.98
N ALA A 66 -8.26 -0.63 -1.74
CA ALA A 66 -8.04 0.71 -1.19
C ALA A 66 -9.31 1.32 -0.54
N HIS A 67 -10.49 0.87 -0.91
CA HIS A 67 -11.78 1.29 -0.37
C HIS A 67 -12.45 0.20 0.47
N HIS A 68 -11.79 -0.94 0.73
CA HIS A 68 -12.36 -2.10 1.39
C HIS A 68 -13.63 -2.64 0.71
N GLU A 69 -13.75 -2.45 -0.61
CA GLU A 69 -14.85 -2.98 -1.41
C GLU A 69 -14.70 -4.49 -1.55
N ASP A 70 -15.81 -5.23 -1.37
CA ASP A 70 -15.81 -6.68 -1.53
C ASP A 70 -15.34 -7.07 -2.92
N ILE A 71 -14.44 -8.06 -2.99
CA ILE A 71 -13.92 -8.58 -4.24
C ILE A 71 -14.26 -10.06 -4.39
N SER A 72 -14.55 -10.45 -5.61
CA SER A 72 -14.80 -11.85 -5.94
C SER A 72 -14.16 -12.24 -7.26
N SER A 73 -13.76 -13.47 -7.38
CA SER A 73 -13.26 -14.01 -8.63
C SER A 73 -13.58 -15.50 -8.79
N SER A 74 -13.82 -15.88 -10.04
CA SER A 74 -14.00 -17.27 -10.44
C SER A 74 -12.92 -17.63 -11.44
N PHE A 75 -11.86 -18.27 -10.98
CA PHE A 75 -10.77 -18.72 -11.83
C PHE A 75 -11.03 -20.15 -12.33
N LYS A 76 -10.75 -20.40 -13.60
CA LYS A 76 -10.98 -21.72 -14.23
C LYS A 76 -10.20 -22.87 -13.58
N VAL A 77 -9.08 -22.56 -12.93
CA VAL A 77 -8.13 -23.59 -12.45
C VAL A 77 -8.46 -24.08 -11.04
N ASP A 78 -9.08 -23.24 -10.19
CA ASP A 78 -9.28 -23.57 -8.77
C ASP A 78 -10.71 -24.00 -8.41
N GLY A 79 -11.61 -24.11 -9.38
CA GLY A 79 -12.92 -24.76 -9.26
C GLY A 79 -13.97 -24.05 -8.41
N LEU A 80 -13.61 -23.25 -7.42
CA LEU A 80 -14.53 -22.55 -6.54
C LEU A 80 -14.32 -21.03 -6.61
N PRO A 81 -15.40 -20.24 -6.59
CA PRO A 81 -15.30 -18.79 -6.49
C PRO A 81 -14.62 -18.37 -5.19
N ILE A 82 -13.72 -17.39 -5.28
CA ILE A 82 -13.11 -16.77 -4.11
C ILE A 82 -13.88 -15.48 -3.82
N PHE A 83 -14.31 -15.33 -2.57
CA PHE A 83 -14.88 -14.10 -2.04
C PHE A 83 -14.00 -13.56 -0.94
N VAL A 84 -13.68 -12.27 -1.01
CA VAL A 84 -12.97 -11.55 0.05
C VAL A 84 -13.81 -10.36 0.45
N ARG A 85 -14.26 -10.34 1.69
CA ARG A 85 -15.00 -9.21 2.25
C ARG A 85 -14.05 -8.21 2.86
N GLU A 86 -14.28 -6.94 2.59
CA GLU A 86 -13.51 -5.83 3.14
C GLU A 86 -11.98 -6.06 3.06
N PRO A 87 -11.43 -6.34 1.86
CA PRO A 87 -10.02 -6.66 1.72
C PRO A 87 -9.14 -5.57 2.31
N ARG A 88 -8.10 -5.97 3.04
CA ARG A 88 -7.12 -5.07 3.64
C ARG A 88 -5.78 -5.28 2.96
N LEU A 89 -5.38 -4.34 2.12
CA LEU A 89 -4.13 -4.41 1.38
C LEU A 89 -3.36 -3.10 1.49
N GLY A 90 -2.21 -3.16 2.13
CA GLY A 90 -1.24 -2.07 2.18
C GLY A 90 -0.21 -2.20 1.07
N MET A 91 0.32 -1.07 0.60
CA MET A 91 1.41 -1.03 -0.37
C MET A 91 2.47 -0.03 0.05
N CYS A 92 3.74 -0.45 -0.01
CA CYS A 92 4.89 0.41 0.11
C CYS A 92 5.82 0.14 -1.08
N LEU A 93 5.91 1.11 -1.98
CA LEU A 93 6.63 0.98 -3.24
C LEU A 93 7.68 2.08 -3.33
N THR A 94 8.91 1.73 -3.68
CA THR A 94 9.97 2.71 -3.94
C THR A 94 10.49 2.56 -5.36
N GLY A 95 10.96 3.65 -5.94
CA GLY A 95 11.49 3.64 -7.29
C GLY A 95 11.89 5.02 -7.79
N THR A 96 12.30 5.08 -9.04
CA THR A 96 12.62 6.33 -9.72
C THR A 96 11.37 6.97 -10.34
N PRO A 97 11.39 8.28 -10.65
CA PRO A 97 10.28 8.94 -11.35
C PRO A 97 9.85 8.23 -12.63
N ASP A 98 10.80 7.75 -13.45
CA ASP A 98 10.50 7.06 -14.71
C ASP A 98 9.79 5.72 -14.47
N GLN A 99 10.19 5.00 -13.44
CA GLN A 99 9.52 3.75 -13.04
C GLN A 99 8.11 4.02 -12.54
N PHE A 100 7.90 5.12 -11.83
CA PHE A 100 6.57 5.54 -11.38
C PHE A 100 5.66 5.90 -12.56
N VAL A 101 6.16 6.67 -13.54
CA VAL A 101 5.42 6.98 -14.77
C VAL A 101 5.04 5.70 -15.52
N ALA A 102 5.91 4.70 -15.55
CA ALA A 102 5.61 3.40 -16.16
C ALA A 102 4.52 2.61 -15.41
N LEU A 103 4.41 2.78 -14.08
CA LEU A 103 3.34 2.18 -13.26
C LEU A 103 2.00 2.86 -13.54
N VAL A 104 2.00 4.19 -13.61
CA VAL A 104 0.81 5.02 -13.79
C VAL A 104 0.67 5.37 -15.28
N ARG A 105 0.19 4.43 -16.07
CA ARG A 105 0.09 4.59 -17.52
C ARG A 105 -0.86 5.68 -17.97
N THR A 106 -1.93 5.92 -17.21
CA THR A 106 -2.92 6.96 -17.45
C THR A 106 -3.45 7.49 -16.12
N LEU A 107 -3.77 8.78 -16.06
CA LEU A 107 -4.42 9.37 -14.89
C LEU A 107 -5.86 8.85 -14.68
N GLU A 108 -6.47 8.34 -15.73
CA GLU A 108 -7.79 7.72 -15.72
C GLU A 108 -7.78 6.33 -15.04
N ASN A 109 -6.59 5.70 -14.94
CA ASN A 109 -6.44 4.51 -14.15
C ASN A 109 -6.62 4.88 -12.66
N GLY A 110 -7.70 4.44 -12.05
CA GLY A 110 -8.03 4.73 -10.66
C GLY A 110 -6.92 4.41 -9.63
N LEU A 111 -5.89 3.67 -10.01
CA LEU A 111 -4.75 3.35 -9.16
C LEU A 111 -3.97 4.60 -8.73
N TYR A 112 -3.69 5.52 -9.67
CA TYR A 112 -2.93 6.75 -9.37
C TYR A 112 -3.54 7.54 -8.22
N SER A 113 -4.84 7.76 -8.28
CA SER A 113 -5.55 8.56 -7.28
C SER A 113 -5.64 7.89 -5.90
N ARG A 114 -5.20 6.63 -5.78
CA ARG A 114 -5.17 5.85 -4.54
C ARG A 114 -3.78 5.72 -3.93
N LEU A 115 -2.75 6.24 -4.61
CA LEU A 115 -1.38 6.21 -4.13
C LEU A 115 -1.03 7.53 -3.42
N GLY A 116 -0.55 7.46 -2.20
CA GLY A 116 0.15 8.56 -1.54
C GLY A 116 1.57 8.64 -2.09
N ILE A 117 1.94 9.76 -2.72
CA ILE A 117 3.24 9.92 -3.35
C ILE A 117 4.11 10.82 -2.50
N LEU A 118 5.25 10.30 -2.06
CA LEU A 118 6.28 11.07 -1.39
C LEU A 118 7.50 11.19 -2.30
N THR A 119 7.86 12.41 -2.65
CA THR A 119 9.09 12.69 -3.38
C THR A 119 10.08 13.40 -2.47
N ALA A 120 11.32 12.96 -2.48
CA ALA A 120 12.40 13.59 -1.75
C ALA A 120 13.55 13.95 -2.70
N PRO A 121 14.08 15.17 -2.64
CA PRO A 121 15.26 15.52 -3.42
C PRO A 121 16.45 14.72 -2.88
N ALA A 122 17.05 13.89 -3.74
CA ALA A 122 18.28 13.16 -3.40
C ALA A 122 19.49 14.07 -3.59
N LYS A 123 20.24 14.29 -2.51
CA LYS A 123 21.59 14.83 -2.62
C LYS A 123 22.56 13.66 -2.81
N TRP A 124 23.28 13.67 -3.91
CA TRP A 124 24.32 12.68 -4.15
C TRP A 124 25.50 12.96 -3.22
N VAL A 125 25.62 12.15 -2.17
CA VAL A 125 26.74 12.20 -1.24
C VAL A 125 27.40 10.82 -1.25
N TRP A 126 28.71 10.80 -1.51
CA TRP A 126 29.45 9.57 -1.42
C TRP A 126 29.59 9.12 0.04
N HIS A 127 29.12 7.93 0.32
CA HIS A 127 29.32 7.26 1.61
C HIS A 127 30.27 6.09 1.44
N SER A 128 31.34 6.06 2.22
CA SER A 128 32.27 4.95 2.21
C SER A 128 31.58 3.66 2.66
N ALA A 129 31.80 2.58 1.93
CA ALA A 129 31.35 1.24 2.31
C ALA A 129 32.25 0.58 3.38
N ALA A 130 33.32 1.25 3.79
CA ALA A 130 34.20 0.72 4.83
C ALA A 130 33.48 0.60 6.17
N PRO A 131 33.70 -0.47 6.95
CA PRO A 131 33.16 -0.60 8.29
C PRO A 131 33.52 0.62 9.14
N LYS A 132 32.58 1.16 9.85
CA LYS A 132 32.77 2.28 10.79
C LYS A 132 32.72 1.73 12.20
N GLU A 133 33.67 2.17 13.04
CA GLU A 133 33.64 1.89 14.47
C GLU A 133 32.35 2.51 15.08
N GLY A 134 31.59 1.75 15.88
CA GLY A 134 30.34 2.21 16.45
C GLY A 134 29.13 2.20 15.51
N GLN A 135 29.23 1.56 14.34
CA GLN A 135 28.06 1.40 13.46
C GLN A 135 27.00 0.53 14.14
N ILE A 136 25.80 1.10 14.30
CA ILE A 136 24.64 0.36 14.83
C ILE A 136 24.34 -0.81 13.89
N GLU A 137 24.20 -1.99 14.46
CA GLU A 137 23.77 -3.16 13.69
C GLU A 137 22.31 -2.97 13.28
N ASN A 138 22.06 -2.69 12.00
CA ASN A 138 20.71 -2.44 11.48
C ASN A 138 19.70 -3.56 11.85
N ARG A 139 20.18 -4.81 11.95
CA ARG A 139 19.33 -5.93 12.33
C ARG A 139 18.81 -5.81 13.76
N ALA A 140 19.64 -5.36 14.71
CA ALA A 140 19.24 -5.14 16.09
C ALA A 140 18.20 -4.00 16.16
N TYR A 141 18.46 -2.88 15.49
CA TYR A 141 17.54 -1.76 15.41
C TYR A 141 16.17 -2.15 14.83
N PHE A 142 16.15 -2.85 13.69
CA PHE A 142 14.86 -3.26 13.09
C PHE A 142 14.12 -4.34 13.90
N ARG A 143 14.84 -5.14 14.70
CA ARG A 143 14.19 -6.08 15.61
C ARG A 143 13.49 -5.35 16.76
N GLU A 144 14.13 -4.34 17.33
CA GLU A 144 13.55 -3.50 18.38
C GLU A 144 12.31 -2.77 17.86
N LEU A 145 12.43 -2.08 16.72
CA LEU A 145 11.30 -1.42 16.05
C LEU A 145 10.15 -2.39 15.75
N GLY A 146 10.46 -3.61 15.30
CA GLY A 146 9.46 -4.65 15.07
C GLY A 146 8.75 -5.06 16.37
N GLY A 147 9.44 -5.06 17.50
CA GLY A 147 8.84 -5.29 18.82
C GLY A 147 7.87 -4.16 19.23
N GLU A 148 8.24 -2.92 18.98
CA GLU A 148 7.36 -1.77 19.23
C GLU A 148 6.08 -1.83 18.37
N VAL A 149 6.21 -2.12 17.08
CA VAL A 149 5.06 -2.26 16.17
C VAL A 149 4.15 -3.42 16.61
N LEU A 150 4.72 -4.53 17.05
CA LEU A 150 3.93 -5.65 17.58
C LEU A 150 3.18 -5.25 18.85
N GLY A 151 3.83 -4.57 19.78
CA GLY A 151 3.18 -4.07 21.00
C GLY A 151 2.04 -3.09 20.71
N MET A 152 2.21 -2.18 19.75
CA MET A 152 1.13 -1.30 19.28
C MET A 152 -0.04 -2.12 18.69
N HIS A 153 0.25 -3.13 17.89
CA HIS A 153 -0.77 -3.98 17.30
C HIS A 153 -1.58 -4.73 18.37
N GLU A 154 -0.91 -5.33 19.36
CA GLU A 154 -1.55 -6.04 20.47
C GLU A 154 -2.42 -5.08 21.30
N MET A 155 -1.92 -3.90 21.62
CA MET A 155 -2.69 -2.86 22.33
C MET A 155 -3.96 -2.46 21.57
N LEU A 156 -3.89 -2.25 20.26
CA LEU A 156 -5.04 -1.90 19.44
C LEU A 156 -6.04 -3.04 19.28
N LEU A 157 -5.61 -4.30 19.34
CA LEU A 157 -6.50 -5.47 19.37
C LEU A 157 -7.28 -5.55 20.70
N GLU A 158 -6.61 -5.29 21.81
CA GLU A 158 -7.23 -5.32 23.14
C GLU A 158 -8.14 -4.10 23.39
N SER A 159 -7.78 -2.96 22.81
CA SER A 159 -8.49 -1.69 22.99
C SER A 159 -8.70 -0.98 21.66
N PRO A 160 -9.69 -1.42 20.85
CA PRO A 160 -10.01 -0.79 19.58
C PRO A 160 -10.25 0.70 19.73
N THR A 161 -9.50 1.50 19.01
CA THR A 161 -9.51 2.96 19.10
C THR A 161 -10.19 3.55 17.86
N GLU A 162 -11.18 4.41 18.08
CA GLU A 162 -11.80 5.20 17.01
C GLU A 162 -11.15 6.59 16.96
N VAL A 163 -10.69 6.96 15.76
CA VAL A 163 -10.13 8.29 15.52
C VAL A 163 -11.19 9.17 14.87
N VAL A 164 -11.55 10.25 15.51
CA VAL A 164 -12.56 11.19 15.04
C VAL A 164 -11.99 12.59 14.93
N PHE A 165 -12.40 13.34 13.91
CA PHE A 165 -12.07 14.76 13.80
C PHE A 165 -13.09 15.60 14.57
N THR A 166 -12.61 16.60 15.28
CA THR A 166 -13.47 17.65 15.86
C THR A 166 -14.14 18.46 14.74
N ALA A 167 -15.21 19.18 15.07
CA ALA A 167 -15.89 20.07 14.11
C ALA A 167 -14.93 21.07 13.46
N ALA A 168 -14.01 21.66 14.23
CA ALA A 168 -13.03 22.59 13.71
C ALA A 168 -12.01 21.92 12.77
N GLN A 169 -11.61 20.69 13.03
CA GLN A 169 -10.74 19.92 12.14
C GLN A 169 -11.45 19.56 10.84
N TRP A 170 -12.73 19.20 10.88
CA TRP A 170 -13.55 18.99 9.69
C TRP A 170 -13.71 20.25 8.85
N GLU A 171 -13.93 21.40 9.48
CA GLU A 171 -14.03 22.69 8.78
C GLU A 171 -12.72 23.04 8.08
N GLU A 172 -11.59 22.92 8.76
CA GLU A 172 -10.27 23.15 8.17
C GLU A 172 -9.95 22.16 7.04
N HIS A 173 -10.28 20.89 7.23
CA HIS A 173 -10.14 19.87 6.20
C HIS A 173 -10.94 20.24 4.94
N SER A 174 -12.22 20.54 5.09
CA SER A 174 -13.10 20.94 3.98
C SER A 174 -12.56 22.17 3.26
N ARG A 175 -12.23 23.21 4.01
CA ARG A 175 -11.69 24.47 3.46
C ARG A 175 -10.44 24.24 2.60
N ARG A 176 -9.52 23.36 3.06
CA ARG A 176 -8.28 23.04 2.32
C ARG A 176 -8.56 22.29 1.04
N PHE A 177 -9.38 21.25 1.10
CA PHE A 177 -9.66 20.41 -0.06
C PHE A 177 -10.59 21.07 -1.07
N GLU A 178 -11.54 21.91 -0.64
CA GLU A 178 -12.31 22.80 -1.52
C GLU A 178 -11.40 23.76 -2.29
N SER A 179 -10.47 24.43 -1.63
CA SER A 179 -9.52 25.31 -2.28
C SER A 179 -8.63 24.57 -3.29
N CYS A 180 -8.19 23.35 -2.98
CA CYS A 180 -7.45 22.50 -3.91
C CYS A 180 -8.30 22.11 -5.13
N LEU A 181 -9.56 21.77 -4.89
CA LEU A 181 -10.50 21.35 -5.93
C LEU A 181 -10.80 22.52 -6.89
N ASP A 182 -11.07 23.69 -6.35
CA ASP A 182 -11.32 24.91 -7.13
C ASP A 182 -10.13 25.25 -8.04
N GLY A 183 -8.90 25.15 -7.51
CA GLY A 183 -7.69 25.38 -8.28
C GLY A 183 -7.53 24.42 -9.46
N VAL A 184 -7.94 23.18 -9.29
CA VAL A 184 -7.84 22.14 -10.33
C VAL A 184 -8.96 22.25 -11.36
N VAL A 185 -10.20 22.58 -10.94
CA VAL A 185 -11.36 22.74 -11.84
C VAL A 185 -11.20 23.94 -12.76
N ILE A 186 -10.58 25.03 -12.27
CA ILE A 186 -10.31 26.24 -13.10
C ILE A 186 -9.40 25.88 -14.29
N GLU A 187 -8.53 24.89 -14.17
CA GLU A 187 -7.65 24.45 -15.26
C GLU A 187 -8.34 23.53 -16.29
N GLY A 188 -9.62 23.18 -16.09
CA GLY A 188 -10.44 22.47 -17.07
C GLY A 188 -10.16 20.98 -17.20
N CYS A 189 -9.59 20.37 -16.17
CA CYS A 189 -9.27 18.95 -16.12
C CYS A 189 -10.10 18.20 -15.06
N ASP A 190 -10.99 17.31 -15.45
CA ASP A 190 -11.81 16.52 -14.51
C ASP A 190 -11.00 15.46 -13.75
N SER A 191 -9.98 14.86 -14.39
CA SER A 191 -9.18 13.79 -13.79
C SER A 191 -8.45 14.17 -12.49
N PRO A 192 -7.81 15.37 -12.39
CA PRO A 192 -7.19 15.81 -11.14
C PRO A 192 -8.19 16.07 -10.01
N GLY A 193 -9.43 16.46 -10.31
CA GLY A 193 -10.48 16.65 -9.31
C GLY A 193 -10.77 15.36 -8.52
N ALA A 194 -10.85 14.25 -9.22
CA ALA A 194 -11.01 12.93 -8.57
C ALA A 194 -9.84 12.56 -7.63
N ILE A 195 -8.64 13.05 -7.93
CA ILE A 195 -7.45 12.85 -7.08
C ILE A 195 -7.61 13.66 -5.79
N VAL A 196 -7.98 14.94 -5.89
CA VAL A 196 -8.18 15.82 -4.73
C VAL A 196 -9.20 15.23 -3.76
N VAL A 197 -10.36 14.78 -4.27
CA VAL A 197 -11.42 14.17 -3.45
C VAL A 197 -10.93 12.93 -2.69
N ARG A 198 -10.17 12.05 -3.36
CA ARG A 198 -9.62 10.85 -2.71
C ARG A 198 -8.50 11.18 -1.72
N HIS A 199 -7.68 12.18 -2.00
CA HIS A 199 -6.65 12.62 -1.07
C HIS A 199 -7.23 13.24 0.20
N GLY A 200 -8.43 13.83 0.15
CA GLY A 200 -9.17 14.23 1.33
C GLY A 200 -9.42 13.05 2.28
N LEU A 201 -9.86 11.91 1.76
CA LEU A 201 -10.02 10.69 2.56
C LEU A 201 -8.69 10.17 3.11
N TYR A 202 -7.62 10.21 2.30
CA TYR A 202 -6.30 9.77 2.76
C TYR A 202 -5.70 10.67 3.83
N ALA A 203 -5.94 11.97 3.78
CA ALA A 203 -5.51 12.87 4.84
C ALA A 203 -6.07 12.46 6.20
N MET A 204 -7.34 12.06 6.26
CA MET A 204 -7.96 11.52 7.48
C MET A 204 -7.31 10.19 7.89
N ARG A 205 -7.11 9.25 6.96
CA ARG A 205 -6.46 7.96 7.25
C ARG A 205 -5.04 8.13 7.76
N LEU A 206 -4.27 9.04 7.15
CA LEU A 206 -2.91 9.35 7.62
C LEU A 206 -2.91 9.99 9.00
N ALA A 207 -3.84 10.92 9.28
CA ALA A 207 -3.99 11.48 10.60
C ALA A 207 -4.25 10.39 11.65
N ALA A 208 -5.12 9.43 11.34
CA ALA A 208 -5.40 8.30 12.23
C ALA A 208 -4.20 7.38 12.50
N VAL A 209 -3.27 7.26 11.54
CA VAL A 209 -2.04 6.46 11.72
C VAL A 209 -0.98 7.22 12.52
N LEU A 210 -0.98 8.56 12.47
CA LEU A 210 0.03 9.42 13.09
C LEU A 210 -0.36 9.90 14.50
N THR A 211 -1.57 9.57 14.95
CA THR A 211 -2.07 9.91 16.30
C THR A 211 -1.74 8.80 17.29
#